data_3f571309f5c03e524893ade9b1e452df
#
_entry.id   3f571309f5c03e524893ade9b1e452df
#
_cell.length_a   1.000
_cell.length_b   1.000
_cell.length_c   1.000
_cell.angle_alpha   90.00
_cell.angle_beta   90.00
_cell.angle_gamma   90.00
#
_symmetry.space_group_name_H-M   'P 1'
#
loop_
_entity.id
_entity.type
_entity.pdbx_description
1 polymer ?
#
loop_
_entity_poly.entity_id
_entity_poly.type
_entity_poly.pdbx_seq_one_letter_code
_entity_poly.pdbx_strand_id
1 'polypeptide(L)'
;KGVADFYGTYCRGQIDRAPLHFSRPADGVLMRLMESPSQRLAVLVNKRPHAVEIGLSRPLPASARRLCGEASPEGASVRLGAEECAVFLWDKQAE
;
A
#
# COMPACT_ATOMS: atom_id res chain seq x y z
N LYS A 1 3.14 22.95 0.19
CA LYS A 1 3.73 21.79 0.81
C LYS A 1 3.03 20.54 0.39
N GLY A 2 2.48 19.83 1.33
CA GLY A 2 1.66 18.69 1.00
C GLY A 2 2.37 17.69 0.10
N VAL A 3 1.83 17.48 -1.08
CA VAL A 3 2.31 16.44 -1.98
C VAL A 3 3.76 16.62 -2.37
N ALA A 4 4.24 17.84 -2.43
CA ALA A 4 5.63 18.11 -2.84
C ALA A 4 6.65 17.52 -1.87
N ASP A 5 6.24 17.19 -0.65
CA ASP A 5 7.15 16.63 0.35
C ASP A 5 7.26 15.12 0.28
N PHE A 6 6.51 14.46 -0.61
CA PHE A 6 6.52 13.02 -0.72
C PHE A 6 7.39 12.55 -1.88
N TYR A 7 8.17 11.50 -1.63
CA TYR A 7 8.99 10.85 -2.64
C TYR A 7 8.42 9.46 -2.92
N GLY A 8 8.38 9.10 -4.20
CA GLY A 8 7.73 7.87 -4.59
C GLY A 8 8.69 6.74 -4.93
N THR A 9 8.32 5.53 -4.53
CA THR A 9 8.99 4.30 -4.90
C THR A 9 7.96 3.35 -5.44
N TYR A 10 8.24 2.77 -6.61
CA TYR A 10 7.32 1.85 -7.25
C TYR A 10 7.69 0.43 -6.91
N CYS A 11 6.74 -0.32 -6.34
CA CYS A 11 6.95 -1.71 -5.97
C CYS A 11 6.03 -2.61 -6.78
N ARG A 12 6.61 -3.60 -7.44
CA ARG A 12 5.87 -4.63 -8.14
C ARG A 12 6.14 -5.96 -7.48
N GLY A 13 5.76 -6.05 -6.24
CA GLY A 13 5.76 -7.32 -5.55
C GLY A 13 7.09 -7.83 -5.04
N GLN A 14 8.23 -7.41 -5.57
CA GLN A 14 9.49 -8.09 -5.27
C GLN A 14 10.65 -7.17 -4.92
N ILE A 15 10.38 -5.98 -4.44
CA ILE A 15 11.43 -5.06 -4.06
C ILE A 15 11.72 -5.23 -2.58
N ASP A 16 12.71 -6.06 -2.26
CA ASP A 16 13.00 -6.42 -0.88
C ASP A 16 13.44 -5.24 -0.03
N ARG A 17 13.96 -4.19 -0.66
CA ARG A 17 14.48 -3.04 0.07
C ARG A 17 13.42 -2.02 0.44
N ALA A 18 12.24 -2.13 -0.13
CA ALA A 18 11.17 -1.20 0.18
C ALA A 18 10.70 -1.42 1.61
N PRO A 19 10.33 -0.35 2.34
CA PRO A 19 9.82 -0.49 3.69
C PRO A 19 8.58 -1.38 3.76
N LEU A 20 7.84 -1.43 2.68
CA LEU A 20 6.67 -2.28 2.54
C LEU A 20 6.69 -2.84 1.13
N HIS A 21 6.49 -4.14 0.99
CA HIS A 21 6.43 -4.78 -0.32
C HIS A 21 5.48 -5.96 -0.23
N PHE A 22 5.18 -6.57 -1.37
CA PHE A 22 4.33 -7.76 -1.38
C PHE A 22 5.12 -8.94 -0.83
N SER A 23 4.46 -9.75 0.00
CA SER A 23 5.08 -10.96 0.53
C SER A 23 5.17 -12.06 -0.53
N ARG A 24 4.37 -11.94 -1.58
CA ARG A 24 4.38 -12.86 -2.72
C ARG A 24 3.94 -12.08 -3.96
N PRO A 25 4.29 -12.55 -5.18
CA PRO A 25 3.89 -11.85 -6.40
C PRO A 25 2.37 -11.70 -6.49
N ALA A 26 1.94 -10.57 -7.01
CA ALA A 26 0.52 -10.28 -7.19
C ALA A 26 0.33 -9.66 -8.57
N ASP A 27 0.05 -10.49 -9.57
CA ASP A 27 -0.14 -10.04 -10.94
C ASP A 27 -1.33 -9.09 -11.03
N GLY A 28 -1.12 -7.98 -11.76
CA GLY A 28 -2.18 -7.04 -11.98
C GLY A 28 -2.43 -6.09 -10.82
N VAL A 29 -1.62 -6.17 -9.78
CA VAL A 29 -1.73 -5.25 -8.63
C VAL A 29 -0.43 -4.47 -8.53
N LEU A 30 -0.56 -3.15 -8.40
CA LEU A 30 0.58 -2.27 -8.25
C LEU A 30 0.53 -1.62 -6.89
N MET A 31 1.70 -1.42 -6.29
CA MET A 31 1.83 -0.66 -5.05
C MET A 31 2.85 0.44 -5.26
N ARG A 32 2.47 1.65 -4.92
CA ARG A 32 3.38 2.78 -4.92
C ARG A 32 3.51 3.30 -3.51
N LEU A 33 4.74 3.40 -3.04
CA LEU A 33 5.02 3.97 -1.73
C LEU A 33 5.57 5.35 -1.91
N MET A 34 5.07 6.28 -1.14
CA MET A 34 5.57 7.64 -1.08
C MET A 34 5.85 7.97 0.36
N GLU A 35 6.79 8.86 0.59
CA GLU A 35 7.12 9.23 1.95
C GLU A 35 7.52 10.69 2.06
N SER A 36 7.22 11.24 3.20
CA SER A 36 7.74 12.52 3.66
C SER A 36 8.68 12.21 4.82
N PRO A 37 9.31 13.23 5.43
CA PRO A 37 10.17 12.97 6.59
C PRO A 37 9.46 12.25 7.73
N SER A 38 8.15 12.41 7.90
CA SER A 38 7.44 11.87 9.05
C SER A 38 6.35 10.86 8.69
N GLN A 39 5.98 10.72 7.42
CA GLN A 39 4.81 9.92 7.06
C GLN A 39 5.12 9.04 5.85
N ARG A 40 4.30 7.98 5.71
CA ARG A 40 4.30 7.14 4.52
C ARG A 40 2.90 7.08 3.94
N LEU A 41 2.85 6.99 2.62
CA LEU A 41 1.62 6.87 1.86
C LEU A 41 1.74 5.65 0.97
N ALA A 42 0.78 4.74 1.04
CA ALA A 42 0.75 3.56 0.19
C ALA A 42 -0.45 3.66 -0.74
N VAL A 43 -0.20 3.55 -2.05
CA VAL A 43 -1.25 3.52 -3.06
C VAL A 43 -1.25 2.13 -3.66
N LEU A 44 -2.39 1.45 -3.56
CA LEU A 44 -2.57 0.10 -4.08
C LEU A 44 -3.60 0.17 -5.20
N VAL A 45 -3.25 -0.40 -6.35
CA VAL A 45 -4.14 -0.40 -7.51
C VAL A 45 -4.31 -1.83 -8.00
N ASN A 46 -5.56 -2.30 -8.00
CA ASN A 46 -5.90 -3.59 -8.58
C ASN A 46 -6.41 -3.35 -10.00
N LYS A 47 -5.64 -3.79 -10.98
CA LYS A 47 -6.02 -3.64 -12.39
C LYS A 47 -6.84 -4.79 -12.91
N ARG A 48 -7.14 -5.77 -12.08
CA ARG A 48 -7.88 -6.94 -12.52
C ARG A 48 -9.38 -6.69 -12.44
N PRO A 49 -10.17 -7.38 -13.27
CA PRO A 49 -11.62 -7.17 -13.29
C PRO A 49 -12.35 -7.92 -12.17
N HIS A 50 -11.62 -8.48 -11.22
CA HIS A 50 -12.22 -9.17 -10.08
C HIS A 50 -11.43 -8.85 -8.83
N ALA A 51 -12.03 -9.11 -7.68
CA ALA A 51 -11.37 -8.88 -6.40
C ALA A 51 -10.15 -9.79 -6.25
N VAL A 52 -9.12 -9.26 -5.60
CA VAL A 52 -7.92 -10.04 -5.29
C VAL A 52 -7.53 -9.81 -3.84
N GLU A 53 -6.84 -10.79 -3.27
CA GLU A 53 -6.25 -10.66 -1.95
C GLU A 53 -4.75 -10.67 -2.10
N ILE A 54 -4.08 -9.68 -1.52
CA ILE A 54 -2.63 -9.57 -1.59
C ILE A 54 -2.04 -9.71 -0.21
N GLY A 55 -0.81 -10.20 -0.17
CA GLY A 55 -0.05 -10.27 1.08
C GLY A 55 1.00 -9.18 1.09
N LEU A 56 1.14 -8.52 2.23
CA LEU A 56 2.17 -7.51 2.44
C LEU A 56 3.29 -8.09 3.28
N SER A 57 4.48 -7.51 3.15
CA SER A 57 5.64 -7.98 3.90
C SER A 57 5.45 -7.84 5.41
N ARG A 58 4.56 -6.93 5.82
CA ARG A 58 4.20 -6.75 7.23
C ARG A 58 2.85 -6.04 7.28
N PRO A 59 2.14 -6.12 8.42
CA PRO A 59 0.87 -5.43 8.55
C PRO A 59 1.04 -3.92 8.50
N LEU A 60 0.02 -3.24 8.03
CA LEU A 60 -0.02 -1.78 8.15
C LEU A 60 -0.19 -1.42 9.62
N PRO A 61 0.38 -0.29 10.06
CA PRO A 61 0.17 0.15 11.45
C PRO A 61 -1.31 0.31 11.75
N ALA A 62 -1.67 0.04 13.00
CA ALA A 62 -3.08 0.16 13.42
C ALA A 62 -3.60 1.59 13.23
N SER A 63 -2.71 2.57 13.29
CA SER A 63 -3.10 3.97 13.12
C SER A 63 -3.21 4.38 11.65
N ALA A 64 -2.91 3.49 10.70
CA ALA A 64 -3.01 3.82 9.29
C ALA A 64 -4.44 4.21 8.94
N ARG A 65 -4.58 5.31 8.19
CA ARG A 65 -5.87 5.80 7.77
C ARG A 65 -6.09 5.49 6.30
N ARG A 66 -7.26 4.99 5.98
CA ARG A 66 -7.65 4.79 4.59
C ARG A 66 -8.20 6.11 4.05
N LEU A 67 -7.53 6.65 3.04
CA LEU A 67 -7.93 7.91 2.44
C LEU A 67 -8.82 7.70 1.21
N CYS A 68 -8.75 6.53 0.59
CA CYS A 68 -9.47 6.26 -0.64
C CYS A 68 -9.71 4.76 -0.77
N GLY A 69 -10.83 4.40 -1.43
CA GLY A 69 -11.16 3.00 -1.66
C GLY A 69 -11.88 2.38 -0.47
N GLU A 70 -12.16 1.08 -0.60
CA GLU A 70 -12.88 0.35 0.43
C GLU A 70 -12.10 -0.87 0.93
N ALA A 71 -10.82 -0.97 0.55
CA ALA A 71 -10.00 -2.08 0.97
C ALA A 71 -9.88 -2.16 2.48
N SER A 72 -9.94 -3.38 3.01
CA SER A 72 -9.86 -3.62 4.44
C SER A 72 -8.66 -4.51 4.73
N PRO A 73 -7.61 -3.97 5.38
CA PRO A 73 -6.50 -4.80 5.80
C PRO A 73 -6.89 -5.74 6.91
N GLU A 74 -6.36 -6.99 6.85
CA GLU A 74 -6.50 -7.94 7.95
C GLU A 74 -5.11 -8.51 8.20
N GLY A 75 -4.45 -8.03 9.25
CA GLY A 75 -3.06 -8.37 9.46
C GLY A 75 -2.24 -7.90 8.28
N ALA A 76 -1.46 -8.81 7.69
CA ALA A 76 -0.62 -8.48 6.54
C ALA A 76 -1.33 -8.74 5.21
N SER A 77 -2.63 -9.05 5.22
CA SER A 77 -3.40 -9.26 3.99
C SER A 77 -4.30 -8.08 3.71
N VAL A 78 -4.48 -7.77 2.43
CA VAL A 78 -5.41 -6.72 2.01
C VAL A 78 -6.23 -7.24 0.85
N ARG A 79 -7.54 -7.08 0.96
CA ARG A 79 -8.45 -7.46 -0.13
C ARG A 79 -8.83 -6.21 -0.90
N LEU A 80 -8.57 -6.23 -2.20
CA LEU A 80 -8.92 -5.15 -3.11
C LEU A 80 -10.05 -5.61 -4.01
N GLY A 81 -11.06 -4.75 -4.17
CA GLY A 81 -12.15 -5.03 -5.10
C GLY A 81 -11.68 -4.91 -6.54
N ALA A 82 -12.55 -5.29 -7.46
CA ALA A 82 -12.24 -5.22 -8.89
C ALA A 82 -11.88 -3.79 -9.26
N GLU A 83 -10.72 -3.63 -9.89
CA GLU A 83 -10.24 -2.34 -10.39
C GLU A 83 -10.20 -1.25 -9.33
N GLU A 84 -10.05 -1.66 -8.08
CA GLU A 84 -10.07 -0.72 -6.96
C GLU A 84 -8.71 -0.05 -6.78
N CYS A 85 -8.74 1.22 -6.36
CA CYS A 85 -7.57 1.95 -5.91
C CYS A 85 -7.77 2.28 -4.43
N ALA A 86 -6.81 1.89 -3.60
CA ALA A 86 -6.87 2.15 -2.17
C ALA A 86 -5.63 2.91 -1.74
N VAL A 87 -5.82 3.86 -0.84
CA VAL A 87 -4.73 4.72 -0.35
C VAL A 87 -4.73 4.70 1.16
N PHE A 88 -3.56 4.45 1.75
CA PHE A 88 -3.38 4.44 3.20
C PHE A 88 -2.26 5.39 3.58
N LEU A 89 -2.44 6.06 4.70
CA LEU A 89 -1.48 7.02 5.23
C LEU A 89 -1.21 6.72 6.70
N TRP A 90 0.06 6.71 7.09
CA TRP A 90 0.42 6.52 8.50
C TRP A 90 1.72 7.25 8.82
N ASP A 91 1.94 7.46 10.11
CA ASP A 91 3.17 8.08 10.59
C ASP A 91 4.28 7.04 10.68
N LYS A 92 5.49 7.43 10.30
CA LYS A 92 6.63 6.52 10.37
C LYS A 92 6.87 6.02 11.79
N GLN A 93 6.53 6.82 12.79
CA GLN A 93 6.71 6.41 14.17
C GLN A 93 5.80 5.23 14.55
N ALA A 94 4.73 5.01 13.82
CA ALA A 94 3.83 3.90 14.09
C ALA A 94 4.38 2.57 13.57
N GLU A 95 5.43 2.63 12.75
CA GLU A 95 6.06 1.42 12.26
C GLU A 95 6.92 0.81 13.35
#